data_d487586694f0fb8befb2d6d77013c9f8
#
_entry.id   d487586694f0fb8befb2d6d77013c9f8
#
_cell.length_a   1.000
_cell.length_b   1.000
_cell.length_c   1.000
_cell.angle_alpha   90.00
_cell.angle_beta   90.00
_cell.angle_gamma   90.00
#
_symmetry.space_group_name_H-M   'P 1'
#
loop_
_entity.id
_entity.type
_entity.pdbx_description
1 polymer ?
#
loop_
_entity_poly.entity_id
_entity_poly.type
_entity_poly.pdbx_seq_one_letter_code
_entity_poly.pdbx_strand_id
1 'polypeptide(L)'
;MFSDQQESKVKKKYTPAQSLAKIQNYCAYQERSHKEVKNKLYEYGLYSNQVDEIVSQLITDGFLNEERFAKAYAGGKFRIKKWGRVKIKHELKALGLTKNCIQRGLNEIEQADYSKTLKTLLKKKLTESKEQNLFKKRDKVARFAIGKGYESELVWEYIRDFESD
;
A
#
# COMPACT_ATOMS: atom_id res chain seq x y z
N MET A 1 -36.23 29.06 -3.91
CA MET A 1 -35.44 29.30 -2.71
C MET A 1 -35.21 27.95 -2.04
N PHE A 2 -34.15 27.27 -2.41
CA PHE A 2 -33.75 26.03 -1.74
C PHE A 2 -32.51 26.37 -0.91
N SER A 3 -32.69 26.42 0.40
CA SER A 3 -31.61 26.57 1.34
C SER A 3 -30.86 25.24 1.45
N ASP A 4 -29.68 25.20 0.86
CA ASP A 4 -28.67 24.17 1.14
C ASP A 4 -28.29 24.26 2.61
N GLN A 5 -28.95 23.49 3.44
CA GLN A 5 -28.44 23.20 4.79
C GLN A 5 -27.36 22.13 4.62
N GLN A 6 -26.13 22.57 4.38
CA GLN A 6 -24.97 21.77 4.69
C GLN A 6 -24.97 21.54 6.20
N GLU A 7 -25.50 20.40 6.62
CA GLU A 7 -25.26 19.89 7.97
C GLU A 7 -23.75 19.69 8.11
N SER A 8 -23.10 20.65 8.76
CA SER A 8 -21.73 20.48 9.25
C SER A 8 -21.75 19.28 10.21
N LYS A 9 -21.22 18.14 9.80
CA LYS A 9 -20.96 17.01 10.69
C LYS A 9 -20.14 17.54 11.85
N VAL A 10 -20.77 17.71 13.01
CA VAL A 10 -20.10 18.05 14.25
C VAL A 10 -19.05 16.98 14.51
N LYS A 11 -17.77 17.32 14.36
CA LYS A 11 -16.68 16.42 14.68
C LYS A 11 -16.78 16.03 16.15
N LYS A 12 -17.04 14.76 16.44
CA LYS A 12 -17.01 14.26 17.81
C LYS A 12 -15.62 14.50 18.38
N LYS A 13 -15.56 15.30 19.45
CA LYS A 13 -14.33 15.50 20.19
C LYS A 13 -14.24 14.46 21.31
N TYR A 14 -13.14 13.76 21.35
CA TYR A 14 -12.81 12.84 22.42
C TYR A 14 -11.71 13.45 23.30
N THR A 15 -11.71 13.09 24.58
CA THR A 15 -10.58 13.42 25.46
C THR A 15 -9.33 12.64 25.05
N PRO A 16 -8.13 13.08 25.46
CA PRO A 16 -6.90 12.31 25.19
C PRO A 16 -6.97 10.87 25.69
N ALA A 17 -7.54 10.62 26.87
CA ALA A 17 -7.70 9.28 27.42
C ALA A 17 -8.65 8.42 26.60
N GLN A 18 -9.80 8.97 26.18
CA GLN A 18 -10.73 8.28 25.29
C GLN A 18 -10.11 8.00 23.92
N SER A 19 -9.36 8.95 23.40
CA SER A 19 -8.67 8.83 22.13
C SER A 19 -7.59 7.75 22.16
N LEU A 20 -6.84 7.65 23.26
CA LEU A 20 -5.84 6.60 23.45
C LEU A 20 -6.48 5.20 23.38
N ALA A 21 -7.56 4.98 24.13
CA ALA A 21 -8.27 3.70 24.11
C ALA A 21 -8.78 3.34 22.71
N LYS A 22 -9.37 4.31 22.01
CA LYS A 22 -9.89 4.12 20.66
C LYS A 22 -8.78 3.81 19.65
N ILE A 23 -7.67 4.54 19.70
CA ILE A 23 -6.56 4.37 18.76
C ILE A 23 -5.80 3.07 19.01
N GLN A 24 -5.71 2.61 20.26
CA GLN A 24 -5.17 1.28 20.57
C GLN A 24 -5.96 0.18 19.88
N ASN A 25 -7.30 0.23 19.95
CA ASN A 25 -8.17 -0.70 19.22
C ASN A 25 -8.01 -0.60 17.71
N TYR A 26 -7.87 0.60 17.17
CA TYR A 26 -7.62 0.85 15.75
C TYR A 26 -6.30 0.22 15.28
N CYS A 27 -5.24 0.33 16.08
CA CYS A 27 -3.95 -0.31 15.81
C CYS A 27 -3.98 -1.83 16.00
N ALA A 28 -4.76 -2.32 16.96
CA ALA A 28 -4.90 -3.76 17.23
C ALA A 28 -5.68 -4.50 16.14
N TYR A 29 -6.61 -3.83 15.48
CA TYR A 29 -7.41 -4.40 14.39
C TYR A 29 -6.56 -4.78 13.17
N GLN A 30 -5.62 -3.93 12.77
CA GLN A 30 -4.62 -4.19 11.73
C GLN A 30 -3.43 -3.26 11.90
N GLU A 31 -2.31 -3.58 11.28
CA GLU A 31 -1.14 -2.70 11.23
C GLU A 31 -1.49 -1.37 10.59
N ARG A 32 -0.99 -0.27 11.20
CA ARG A 32 -1.24 1.10 10.75
C ARG A 32 0.07 1.84 10.55
N SER A 33 0.11 2.75 9.58
CA SER A 33 1.20 3.70 9.44
C SER A 33 1.08 4.83 10.47
N HIS A 34 2.18 5.51 10.75
CA HIS A 34 2.16 6.71 11.59
C HIS A 34 1.20 7.78 11.05
N LYS A 35 1.18 7.96 9.74
CA LYS A 35 0.30 8.92 9.06
C LYS A 35 -1.18 8.60 9.27
N GLU A 36 -1.58 7.34 9.11
CA GLU A 36 -2.96 6.89 9.34
C GLU A 36 -3.38 7.14 10.79
N VAL A 37 -2.52 6.82 11.75
CA VAL A 37 -2.78 7.04 13.18
C VAL A 37 -2.89 8.52 13.51
N LYS A 38 -1.97 9.35 13.03
CA LYS A 38 -2.03 10.81 13.22
C LYS A 38 -3.31 11.41 12.66
N ASN A 39 -3.67 11.05 11.44
CA ASN A 39 -4.90 11.52 10.81
C ASN A 39 -6.14 11.11 11.62
N LYS A 40 -6.15 9.87 12.13
CA LYS A 40 -7.25 9.38 12.96
C LYS A 40 -7.37 10.14 14.28
N LEU A 41 -6.26 10.45 14.93
CA LEU A 41 -6.23 11.23 16.15
C LEU A 41 -6.70 12.69 15.92
N TYR A 42 -6.33 13.29 14.78
CA TYR A 42 -6.86 14.60 14.40
C TYR A 42 -8.38 14.55 14.16
N GLU A 43 -8.91 13.49 13.58
CA GLU A 43 -10.35 13.27 13.45
C GLU A 43 -11.07 13.18 14.80
N TYR A 44 -10.38 12.68 15.84
CA TYR A 44 -10.90 12.67 17.22
C TYR A 44 -10.92 14.05 17.87
N GLY A 45 -10.38 15.05 17.20
CA GLY A 45 -10.38 16.44 17.66
C GLY A 45 -9.20 16.82 18.56
N LEU A 46 -8.14 16.03 18.56
CA LEU A 46 -6.93 16.34 19.32
C LEU A 46 -6.06 17.39 18.63
N TYR A 47 -5.29 18.12 19.44
CA TYR A 47 -4.28 19.06 18.97
C TYR A 47 -2.95 18.36 18.72
N SER A 48 -2.09 19.01 17.93
CA SER A 48 -0.80 18.47 17.49
C SER A 48 0.08 17.89 18.62
N ASN A 49 0.20 18.63 19.73
CA ASN A 49 0.97 18.16 20.89
C ASN A 49 0.39 16.89 21.53
N GLN A 50 -0.92 16.79 21.61
CA GLN A 50 -1.62 15.60 22.13
C GLN A 50 -1.45 14.41 21.17
N VAL A 51 -1.53 14.65 19.88
CA VAL A 51 -1.29 13.62 18.84
C VAL A 51 0.13 13.06 18.95
N ASP A 52 1.12 13.93 19.05
CA ASP A 52 2.53 13.53 19.16
C ASP A 52 2.82 12.70 20.42
N GLU A 53 2.25 13.07 21.55
CA GLU A 53 2.35 12.30 22.80
C GLU A 53 1.75 10.91 22.67
N ILE A 54 0.54 10.80 22.11
CA ILE A 54 -0.14 9.52 21.93
C ILE A 54 0.61 8.65 20.93
N VAL A 55 1.08 9.19 19.83
CA VAL A 55 1.89 8.43 18.84
C VAL A 55 3.15 7.88 19.50
N SER A 56 3.85 8.70 20.28
CA SER A 56 5.04 8.26 21.02
C SER A 56 4.74 7.13 21.99
N GLN A 57 3.63 7.22 22.72
CA GLN A 57 3.19 6.16 23.62
C GLN A 57 2.84 4.86 22.89
N LEU A 58 2.14 4.95 21.76
CA LEU A 58 1.78 3.78 20.94
C LEU A 58 3.04 3.07 20.41
N ILE A 59 4.07 3.82 20.03
CA ILE A 59 5.36 3.26 19.58
C ILE A 59 6.03 2.53 20.74
N THR A 60 6.12 3.18 21.92
CA THR A 60 6.73 2.61 23.12
C THR A 60 6.02 1.33 23.56
N ASP A 61 4.71 1.31 23.52
CA ASP A 61 3.88 0.18 23.96
C ASP A 61 3.73 -0.91 22.88
N GLY A 62 4.32 -0.75 21.70
CA GLY A 62 4.33 -1.74 20.63
C GLY A 62 3.06 -1.81 19.77
N PHE A 63 2.11 -0.89 19.96
CA PHE A 63 0.91 -0.79 19.11
C PHE A 63 1.22 -0.28 17.71
N LEU A 64 2.27 0.53 17.56
CA LEU A 64 2.65 1.18 16.32
C LEU A 64 4.11 0.89 15.99
N ASN A 65 4.35 0.31 14.82
CA ASN A 65 5.68 -0.06 14.35
C ASN A 65 5.74 0.04 12.82
N GLU A 66 6.50 0.99 12.29
CA GLU A 66 6.57 1.23 10.84
C GLU A 66 7.15 0.06 10.05
N GLU A 67 8.15 -0.63 10.58
CA GLU A 67 8.73 -1.79 9.91
C GLU A 67 7.70 -2.93 9.79
N ARG A 68 7.00 -3.21 10.88
CA ARG A 68 5.95 -4.22 10.91
C ARG A 68 4.81 -3.86 9.95
N PHE A 69 4.41 -2.58 9.90
CA PHE A 69 3.46 -2.06 8.93
C PHE A 69 3.95 -2.27 7.50
N ALA A 70 5.18 -1.88 7.19
CA ALA A 70 5.76 -2.01 5.84
C ALA A 70 5.75 -3.46 5.35
N LYS A 71 6.12 -4.40 6.21
CA LYS A 71 6.11 -5.84 5.91
C LYS A 71 4.70 -6.37 5.63
N ALA A 72 3.76 -6.05 6.49
CA ALA A 72 2.35 -6.45 6.32
C ALA A 72 1.74 -5.85 5.05
N TYR A 73 1.99 -4.57 4.80
CA TYR A 73 1.51 -3.86 3.62
C TYR A 73 2.08 -4.44 2.33
N ALA A 74 3.40 -4.55 2.24
CA ALA A 74 4.07 -5.05 1.04
C ALA A 74 3.64 -6.49 0.71
N GLY A 75 3.69 -7.38 1.70
CA GLY A 75 3.27 -8.77 1.53
C GLY A 75 1.79 -8.90 1.16
N GLY A 76 0.93 -8.13 1.81
CA GLY A 76 -0.51 -8.13 1.55
C GLY A 76 -0.87 -7.62 0.16
N LYS A 77 -0.31 -6.50 -0.26
CA LYS A 77 -0.56 -5.92 -1.60
C LYS A 77 -0.03 -6.82 -2.72
N PHE A 78 1.12 -7.42 -2.52
CA PHE A 78 1.64 -8.41 -3.48
C PHE A 78 0.76 -9.64 -3.56
N ARG A 79 0.43 -10.29 -2.44
CA ARG A 79 -0.34 -11.55 -2.42
C ARG A 79 -1.78 -11.36 -2.88
N ILE A 80 -2.45 -10.31 -2.44
CA ILE A 80 -3.89 -10.09 -2.67
C ILE A 80 -4.13 -9.30 -3.96
N LYS A 81 -3.45 -8.17 -4.12
CA LYS A 81 -3.63 -7.25 -5.26
C LYS A 81 -2.72 -7.56 -6.44
N LYS A 82 -1.72 -8.42 -6.26
CA LYS A 82 -0.69 -8.71 -7.27
C LYS A 82 0.08 -7.47 -7.72
N TRP A 83 0.29 -6.52 -6.79
CA TRP A 83 1.09 -5.33 -7.08
C TRP A 83 2.58 -5.67 -7.16
N GLY A 84 3.27 -5.02 -8.10
CA GLY A 84 4.73 -5.06 -8.17
C GLY A 84 5.39 -4.11 -7.16
N ARG A 85 6.69 -4.28 -6.97
CA ARG A 85 7.49 -3.52 -5.98
C ARG A 85 7.48 -2.02 -6.22
N VAL A 86 7.47 -1.57 -7.48
CA VAL A 86 7.48 -0.15 -7.83
C VAL A 86 6.25 0.56 -7.28
N LYS A 87 5.08 -0.03 -7.45
CA LYS A 87 3.82 0.52 -6.91
C LYS A 87 3.78 0.47 -5.39
N ILE A 88 4.16 -0.65 -4.79
CA ILE A 88 4.22 -0.80 -3.33
C ILE A 88 5.15 0.25 -2.72
N LYS A 89 6.34 0.41 -3.27
CA LYS A 89 7.31 1.42 -2.83
C LYS A 89 6.73 2.83 -2.92
N HIS A 90 6.08 3.16 -4.02
CA HIS A 90 5.45 4.46 -4.23
C HIS A 90 4.39 4.75 -3.15
N GLU A 91 3.52 3.79 -2.88
CA GLU A 91 2.47 3.94 -1.87
C GLU A 91 3.04 4.06 -0.44
N LEU A 92 4.06 3.28 -0.11
CA LEU A 92 4.73 3.37 1.19
C LEU A 92 5.45 4.73 1.37
N LYS A 93 6.04 5.27 0.31
CA LYS A 93 6.59 6.65 0.33
C LYS A 93 5.51 7.69 0.58
N ALA A 94 4.36 7.56 -0.07
CA ALA A 94 3.22 8.45 0.12
C ALA A 94 2.69 8.42 1.57
N LEU A 95 2.81 7.29 2.25
CA LEU A 95 2.48 7.14 3.67
C LEU A 95 3.59 7.67 4.60
N GLY A 96 4.68 8.20 4.07
CA GLY A 96 5.73 8.84 4.83
C GLY A 96 6.74 7.89 5.49
N LEU A 97 6.79 6.62 5.07
CA LEU A 97 7.74 5.67 5.63
C LEU A 97 9.19 6.01 5.23
N THR A 98 10.12 5.66 6.10
CA THR A 98 11.56 5.80 5.82
C THR A 98 12.01 4.81 4.75
N LYS A 99 13.07 5.15 4.03
CA LYS A 99 13.68 4.30 3.01
C LYS A 99 14.04 2.91 3.55
N ASN A 100 14.56 2.84 4.76
CA ASN A 100 14.93 1.57 5.41
C ASN A 100 13.70 0.69 5.70
N CYS A 101 12.64 1.27 6.24
CA CYS A 101 11.39 0.53 6.50
C CYS A 101 10.76 0.02 5.19
N ILE A 102 10.77 0.83 4.15
CA ILE A 102 10.28 0.43 2.82
C ILE A 102 11.08 -0.76 2.29
N GLN A 103 12.40 -0.69 2.35
CA GLN A 103 13.26 -1.78 1.87
C GLN A 103 13.02 -3.08 2.65
N ARG A 104 12.89 -3.00 3.96
CA ARG A 104 12.56 -4.17 4.80
C ARG A 104 11.19 -4.75 4.49
N GLY A 105 10.21 -3.89 4.21
CA GLY A 105 8.89 -4.33 3.75
C GLY A 105 8.95 -5.07 2.41
N LEU A 106 9.66 -4.52 1.44
CA LEU A 106 9.82 -5.14 0.12
C LEU A 106 10.57 -6.48 0.18
N ASN A 107 11.49 -6.65 1.14
CA ASN A 107 12.23 -7.89 1.34
C ASN A 107 11.35 -9.07 1.81
N GLU A 108 10.14 -8.81 2.29
CA GLU A 108 9.15 -9.87 2.60
C GLU A 108 8.64 -10.58 1.35
N ILE A 109 8.83 -9.99 0.17
CA ILE A 109 8.41 -10.57 -1.10
C ILE A 109 9.55 -11.47 -1.61
N GLU A 110 9.32 -12.77 -1.56
CA GLU A 110 10.28 -13.76 -2.06
C GLU A 110 10.48 -13.60 -3.58
N GLN A 111 11.74 -13.59 -4.02
CA GLN A 111 12.07 -13.39 -5.43
C GLN A 111 11.43 -14.44 -6.34
N ALA A 112 11.42 -15.71 -5.92
CA ALA A 112 10.81 -16.79 -6.65
C ALA A 112 9.31 -16.61 -6.84
N ASP A 113 8.61 -16.20 -5.78
CA ASP A 113 7.17 -15.93 -5.81
C ASP A 113 6.86 -14.72 -6.70
N TYR A 114 7.68 -13.67 -6.60
CA TYR A 114 7.58 -12.47 -7.41
C TYR A 114 7.68 -12.78 -8.90
N SER A 115 8.71 -13.52 -9.29
CA SER A 115 8.93 -13.92 -10.67
C SER A 115 7.78 -14.81 -11.19
N LYS A 116 7.36 -15.78 -10.39
CA LYS A 116 6.24 -16.68 -10.73
C LYS A 116 4.94 -15.92 -10.94
N THR A 117 4.63 -14.99 -10.03
CA THR A 117 3.41 -14.17 -10.10
C THR A 117 3.40 -13.31 -11.36
N LEU A 118 4.50 -12.64 -11.66
CA LEU A 118 4.62 -11.81 -12.87
C LEU A 118 4.49 -12.65 -14.14
N LYS A 119 5.20 -13.77 -14.23
CA LYS A 119 5.11 -14.69 -15.39
C LYS A 119 3.68 -15.18 -15.61
N THR A 120 3.02 -15.60 -14.55
CA THR A 120 1.61 -16.05 -14.61
C THR A 120 0.69 -14.93 -15.11
N LEU A 121 0.87 -13.71 -14.60
CA LEU A 121 0.10 -12.54 -15.00
C LEU A 121 0.28 -12.22 -16.49
N LEU A 122 1.53 -12.21 -16.94
CA LEU A 122 1.87 -11.93 -18.35
C LEU A 122 1.32 -12.99 -19.30
N LYS A 123 1.49 -14.26 -18.98
CA LYS A 123 0.94 -15.39 -19.78
C LYS A 123 -0.57 -15.30 -19.90
N LYS A 124 -1.25 -15.05 -18.79
CA LYS A 124 -2.71 -14.92 -18.78
C LYS A 124 -3.16 -13.77 -19.70
N LYS A 125 -2.53 -12.60 -19.58
CA LYS A 125 -2.87 -11.43 -20.39
C LYS A 125 -2.54 -11.61 -21.88
N LEU A 126 -1.44 -12.24 -22.20
CA LEU A 126 -1.09 -12.58 -23.58
C LEU A 126 -2.13 -13.53 -24.20
N THR A 127 -2.55 -14.55 -23.46
CA THR A 127 -3.56 -15.53 -23.90
C THR A 127 -4.94 -14.91 -24.08
N GLU A 128 -5.37 -14.03 -23.17
CA GLU A 128 -6.67 -13.37 -23.19
C GLU A 128 -6.77 -12.25 -24.24
N SER A 129 -5.65 -11.74 -24.73
CA SER A 129 -5.62 -10.63 -25.67
C SER A 129 -6.17 -11.04 -27.03
N LYS A 130 -7.09 -10.25 -27.55
CA LYS A 130 -7.68 -10.40 -28.90
C LYS A 130 -6.91 -9.60 -29.96
N GLU A 131 -5.88 -8.86 -29.57
CA GLU A 131 -5.04 -8.09 -30.50
C GLU A 131 -4.25 -9.03 -31.40
N GLN A 132 -4.42 -8.85 -32.72
CA GLN A 132 -3.77 -9.71 -33.72
C GLN A 132 -2.36 -9.24 -34.09
N ASN A 133 -2.11 -7.95 -33.99
CA ASN A 133 -0.78 -7.40 -34.18
C ASN A 133 0.10 -7.74 -32.96
N LEU A 134 1.10 -8.55 -33.16
CA LEU A 134 1.96 -9.07 -32.10
C LEU A 134 2.69 -7.95 -31.33
N PHE A 135 3.16 -6.94 -32.03
CA PHE A 135 3.84 -5.80 -31.41
C PHE A 135 2.89 -5.01 -30.48
N LYS A 136 1.70 -4.69 -30.96
CA LYS A 136 0.67 -4.01 -30.17
C LYS A 136 0.21 -4.83 -28.99
N LYS A 137 0.07 -6.13 -29.16
CA LYS A 137 -0.30 -7.09 -28.10
C LYS A 137 0.71 -7.07 -26.95
N ARG A 138 2.00 -7.17 -27.26
CA ARG A 138 3.09 -7.13 -26.29
C ARG A 138 3.12 -5.79 -25.54
N ASP A 139 3.03 -4.69 -26.26
CA ASP A 139 3.02 -3.35 -25.67
C ASP A 139 1.85 -3.17 -24.69
N LYS A 140 0.67 -3.64 -25.05
CA LYS A 140 -0.52 -3.57 -24.20
C LYS A 140 -0.37 -4.38 -22.92
N VAL A 141 0.14 -5.60 -23.04
CA VAL A 141 0.41 -6.50 -21.90
C VAL A 141 1.50 -5.93 -21.00
N ALA A 142 2.57 -5.40 -21.59
CA ALA A 142 3.64 -4.75 -20.83
C ALA A 142 3.13 -3.55 -20.04
N ARG A 143 2.36 -2.67 -20.64
CA ARG A 143 1.74 -1.52 -19.97
C ARG A 143 0.85 -1.93 -18.81
N PHE A 144 0.11 -3.00 -18.96
CA PHE A 144 -0.73 -3.54 -17.89
C PHE A 144 0.13 -3.96 -16.68
N ALA A 145 1.18 -4.74 -16.90
CA ALA A 145 2.06 -5.20 -15.82
C ALA A 145 2.85 -4.04 -15.18
N ILE A 146 3.37 -3.13 -15.98
CA ILE A 146 4.07 -1.93 -15.49
C ILE A 146 3.11 -1.06 -14.66
N GLY A 147 1.87 -0.91 -15.10
CA GLY A 147 0.82 -0.20 -14.35
C GLY A 147 0.47 -0.86 -13.02
N LYS A 148 0.65 -2.18 -12.91
CA LYS A 148 0.52 -2.90 -11.64
C LYS A 148 1.73 -2.74 -10.72
N GLY A 149 2.79 -2.11 -11.21
CA GLY A 149 3.97 -1.78 -10.42
C GLY A 149 5.17 -2.70 -10.60
N TYR A 150 5.16 -3.55 -11.63
CA TYR A 150 6.33 -4.37 -11.94
C TYR A 150 7.38 -3.57 -12.70
N GLU A 151 8.64 -3.91 -12.49
CA GLU A 151 9.77 -3.26 -13.12
C GLU A 151 9.72 -3.45 -14.65
N SER A 152 9.84 -2.36 -15.41
CA SER A 152 9.74 -2.36 -16.86
C SER A 152 10.71 -3.33 -17.52
N GLU A 153 11.97 -3.33 -17.08
CA GLU A 153 13.02 -4.22 -17.62
C GLU A 153 12.67 -5.69 -17.44
N LEU A 154 12.18 -6.06 -16.25
CA LEU A 154 11.79 -7.42 -15.93
C LEU A 154 10.56 -7.87 -16.74
N VAL A 155 9.59 -6.99 -16.92
CA VAL A 155 8.39 -7.25 -17.74
C VAL A 155 8.78 -7.58 -19.18
N TRP A 156 9.62 -6.76 -19.79
CA TRP A 156 10.07 -6.99 -21.18
C TRP A 156 10.98 -8.20 -21.32
N GLU A 157 11.81 -8.47 -20.32
CA GLU A 157 12.63 -9.68 -20.29
C GLU A 157 11.73 -10.94 -20.36
N TYR A 158 10.73 -11.02 -19.50
CA TYR A 158 9.83 -12.19 -19.48
C TYR A 158 8.95 -12.29 -20.73
N ILE A 159 8.52 -11.18 -21.31
CA ILE A 159 7.77 -11.21 -22.56
C ILE A 159 8.64 -11.78 -23.70
N ARG A 160 9.91 -11.39 -23.78
CA ARG A 160 10.85 -11.95 -24.76
C ARG A 160 11.10 -13.44 -24.55
N ASP A 161 11.22 -13.88 -23.31
CA ASP A 161 11.46 -15.29 -22.99
C ASP A 161 10.31 -16.20 -23.45
N PHE A 162 9.08 -15.74 -23.37
CA PHE A 162 7.92 -16.51 -23.85
C PHE A 162 7.89 -16.72 -25.37
N GLU A 163 8.70 -16.00 -26.12
CA GLU A 163 8.78 -16.13 -27.57
C GLU A 163 9.88 -17.06 -28.03
N SER A 164 10.82 -17.34 -27.13
CA SER A 164 11.94 -18.24 -27.39
C SER A 164 11.60 -19.71 -27.17
N ASP A 165 10.44 -19.97 -26.56
CA ASP A 165 9.86 -21.30 -26.33
C ASP A 165 8.79 -21.63 -27.39
#